data_a0ddc50efa22d2c5905eba2edc06be24
#
_entry.id   a0ddc50efa22d2c5905eba2edc06be24
#
_cell.length_a   1.000
_cell.length_b   1.000
_cell.length_c   1.000
_cell.angle_alpha   90.00
_cell.angle_beta   90.00
_cell.angle_gamma   90.00
#
_symmetry.space_group_name_H-M   'P 1'
#
loop_
_entity.id
_entity.type
_entity.pdbx_description
1 polymer ?
#
loop_
_entity_poly.entity_id
_entity_poly.type
_entity_poly.pdbx_seq_one_letter_code
_entity_poly.pdbx_strand_id
1 'polypeptide(L)'
;MECLLESLVAIFEHIGGVPSEIWFDNTSTIVTKVIKGGERKLTPRFQLFCEHYRFKPVFMNPESGWEKGNVECKVGYLRHNELVPVPEFESLREFNKELLKRCDEDMAREHYEYDDGTWISDLFKDDREALLPLPSTAFDTARYETASTNKYGKFTLNEGKHIYSVSPEFGGDIVNLKITSAEVIVMDSRMIEIIRHRRLYGDFRQESMEWVPYLKYVARHPRSLFNSGIYDLMPEAMQCYMDNCESADRGRILKILSELTDRTGFDSAISTVSSAIRYQATDPDSLMSLYNRTYSDVPLLPPLDRSVGIPGSKIIPINRNDLKALDAALKKGGGANG
;
A
#
# COMPACT_ATOMS: atom_id res chain seq x y z
N MET A 1 5.01 -1.70 -19.15
CA MET A 1 3.86 -1.35 -19.99
C MET A 1 2.81 -0.58 -19.18
N GLU A 2 2.29 -1.13 -18.07
CA GLU A 2 1.19 -0.53 -17.28
C GLU A 2 1.47 0.92 -16.89
N CYS A 3 2.65 1.21 -16.32
CA CYS A 3 3.05 2.57 -15.94
C CYS A 3 3.04 3.55 -17.12
N LEU A 4 3.52 3.11 -18.29
CA LEU A 4 3.53 3.96 -19.49
C LEU A 4 2.11 4.30 -19.93
N LEU A 5 1.24 3.29 -20.04
CA LEU A 5 -0.12 3.49 -20.51
C LEU A 5 -0.94 4.34 -19.53
N GLU A 6 -0.81 4.09 -18.21
CA GLU A 6 -1.47 4.91 -17.19
C GLU A 6 -0.99 6.37 -17.21
N SER A 7 0.32 6.59 -17.41
CA SER A 7 0.85 7.95 -17.53
C SER A 7 0.32 8.68 -18.78
N LEU A 8 0.23 7.99 -19.91
CA LEU A 8 -0.33 8.57 -21.13
C LEU A 8 -1.81 8.90 -20.96
N VAL A 9 -2.61 8.00 -20.34
CA VAL A 9 -4.02 8.28 -20.04
C VAL A 9 -4.15 9.51 -19.17
N ALA A 10 -3.38 9.60 -18.07
CA ALA A 10 -3.41 10.74 -17.16
C ALA A 10 -3.04 12.06 -17.87
N ILE A 11 -2.06 12.02 -18.77
CA ILE A 11 -1.67 13.19 -19.56
C ILE A 11 -2.79 13.58 -20.55
N PHE A 12 -3.39 12.64 -21.26
CA PHE A 12 -4.48 12.91 -22.19
C PHE A 12 -5.70 13.53 -21.49
N GLU A 13 -6.06 13.00 -20.32
CA GLU A 13 -7.12 13.55 -19.48
C GLU A 13 -6.79 14.96 -19.00
N HIS A 14 -5.54 15.20 -18.58
CA HIS A 14 -5.08 16.49 -18.08
C HIS A 14 -5.11 17.58 -19.18
N ILE A 15 -4.56 17.29 -20.36
CA ILE A 15 -4.56 18.25 -21.48
C ILE A 15 -5.91 18.37 -22.19
N GLY A 16 -6.86 17.47 -21.91
CA GLY A 16 -8.24 17.49 -22.43
C GLY A 16 -8.39 16.92 -23.83
N GLY A 17 -7.44 16.11 -24.31
CA GLY A 17 -7.49 15.49 -25.63
C GLY A 17 -6.26 14.64 -25.94
N VAL A 18 -6.15 14.14 -27.16
CA VAL A 18 -5.08 13.26 -27.59
C VAL A 18 -4.33 13.90 -28.75
N PRO A 19 -2.99 14.07 -28.69
CA PRO A 19 -2.20 14.50 -29.84
C PRO A 19 -2.38 13.53 -31.01
N SER A 20 -2.52 14.04 -32.22
CA SER A 20 -2.68 13.20 -33.42
C SER A 20 -1.46 12.33 -33.73
N GLU A 21 -0.29 12.76 -33.30
CA GLU A 21 0.99 12.07 -33.47
C GLU A 21 1.84 12.19 -32.21
N ILE A 22 2.44 11.09 -31.74
CA ILE A 22 3.29 11.05 -30.55
C ILE A 22 4.59 10.33 -30.88
N TRP A 23 5.70 10.96 -30.53
CA TRP A 23 7.03 10.44 -30.80
C TRP A 23 7.55 9.61 -29.61
N PHE A 24 8.03 8.41 -29.92
CA PHE A 24 8.55 7.47 -28.94
C PHE A 24 9.98 7.04 -29.25
N ASP A 25 10.73 6.74 -28.20
CA ASP A 25 11.97 5.97 -28.34
C ASP A 25 11.68 4.48 -28.54
N ASN A 26 12.64 3.75 -29.13
CA ASN A 26 12.53 2.33 -29.42
C ASN A 26 12.71 1.46 -28.15
N THR A 27 11.85 1.64 -27.16
CA THR A 27 11.90 0.84 -25.93
C THR A 27 11.29 -0.54 -26.13
N SER A 28 11.87 -1.57 -25.53
CA SER A 28 11.37 -2.96 -25.59
C SER A 28 9.94 -3.12 -25.05
N THR A 29 9.49 -2.19 -24.26
CA THR A 29 8.12 -2.11 -23.73
C THR A 29 7.11 -1.86 -24.87
N ILE A 30 7.46 -1.06 -25.86
CA ILE A 30 6.59 -0.65 -26.98
C ILE A 30 6.89 -1.45 -28.24
N VAL A 31 8.18 -1.63 -28.58
CA VAL A 31 8.65 -2.23 -29.82
C VAL A 31 9.19 -3.63 -29.57
N THR A 32 8.56 -4.64 -30.17
CA THR A 32 9.05 -6.03 -30.09
C THR A 32 10.20 -6.29 -31.05
N LYS A 33 10.21 -5.63 -32.23
CA LYS A 33 11.25 -5.80 -33.24
C LYS A 33 11.31 -4.62 -34.19
N VAL A 34 12.52 -4.20 -34.52
CA VAL A 34 12.77 -3.28 -35.66
C VAL A 34 12.99 -4.12 -36.91
N ILE A 35 12.19 -3.87 -37.97
CA ILE A 35 12.22 -4.60 -39.23
C ILE A 35 13.16 -3.86 -40.21
N LYS A 36 13.72 -4.58 -41.20
CA LYS A 36 14.50 -3.97 -42.28
C LYS A 36 13.61 -2.97 -43.02
N GLY A 37 14.08 -1.73 -43.18
CA GLY A 37 13.30 -0.63 -43.79
C GLY A 37 12.75 0.37 -42.76
N GLY A 38 13.04 0.19 -41.49
CA GLY A 38 12.65 1.16 -40.46
C GLY A 38 11.28 0.94 -39.85
N GLU A 39 10.52 -0.04 -40.31
CA GLU A 39 9.24 -0.40 -39.66
C GLU A 39 9.45 -1.02 -38.27
N ARG A 40 8.51 -0.75 -37.37
CA ARG A 40 8.50 -1.28 -35.99
C ARG A 40 7.33 -2.23 -35.81
N LYS A 41 7.63 -3.41 -35.28
CA LYS A 41 6.58 -4.29 -34.78
C LYS A 41 6.29 -3.93 -33.37
N LEU A 42 5.10 -3.37 -33.14
CA LEU A 42 4.64 -2.96 -31.80
C LEU A 42 4.25 -4.17 -30.96
N THR A 43 4.27 -4.01 -29.65
CA THR A 43 3.61 -4.96 -28.75
C THR A 43 2.09 -4.90 -28.96
N PRO A 44 1.37 -6.03 -28.96
CA PRO A 44 -0.07 -6.04 -29.25
C PRO A 44 -0.86 -5.09 -28.34
N ARG A 45 -0.46 -4.98 -27.09
CA ARG A 45 -1.14 -4.12 -26.13
C ARG A 45 -0.95 -2.63 -26.44
N PHE A 46 0.24 -2.22 -26.84
CA PHE A 46 0.50 -0.84 -27.23
C PHE A 46 -0.21 -0.49 -28.55
N GLN A 47 -0.29 -1.45 -29.47
CA GLN A 47 -1.05 -1.26 -30.69
C GLN A 47 -2.53 -1.02 -30.41
N LEU A 48 -3.17 -1.83 -29.56
CA LEU A 48 -4.56 -1.63 -29.12
C LEU A 48 -4.77 -0.28 -28.45
N PHE A 49 -3.78 0.19 -27.66
CA PHE A 49 -3.82 1.50 -27.04
C PHE A 49 -3.80 2.63 -28.06
N CYS A 50 -2.92 2.57 -29.07
CA CYS A 50 -2.88 3.54 -30.18
C CYS A 50 -4.19 3.57 -30.97
N GLU A 51 -4.78 2.41 -31.27
CA GLU A 51 -6.06 2.29 -31.96
C GLU A 51 -7.22 2.87 -31.14
N HIS A 52 -7.23 2.64 -29.82
CA HIS A 52 -8.25 3.15 -28.91
C HIS A 52 -8.25 4.69 -28.83
N TYR A 53 -7.07 5.30 -28.72
CA TYR A 53 -6.90 6.76 -28.65
C TYR A 53 -6.73 7.41 -30.02
N ARG A 54 -6.60 6.62 -31.11
CA ARG A 54 -6.52 7.05 -32.52
C ARG A 54 -5.32 7.94 -32.83
N PHE A 55 -4.24 7.89 -32.06
CA PHE A 55 -3.02 8.60 -32.37
C PHE A 55 -2.04 7.74 -33.18
N LYS A 56 -1.19 8.40 -33.97
CA LYS A 56 -0.13 7.74 -34.74
C LYS A 56 1.17 7.74 -33.90
N PRO A 57 1.71 6.57 -33.53
CA PRO A 57 3.02 6.51 -32.92
C PRO A 57 4.12 6.68 -33.97
N VAL A 58 5.07 7.56 -33.72
CA VAL A 58 6.27 7.78 -34.52
C VAL A 58 7.49 7.37 -33.71
N PHE A 59 8.42 6.70 -34.37
CA PHE A 59 9.61 6.19 -33.70
C PHE A 59 10.86 6.86 -34.25
N MET A 60 11.70 7.33 -33.36
CA MET A 60 13.01 7.87 -33.71
C MET A 60 13.87 6.81 -34.38
N ASN A 61 14.66 7.22 -35.36
CA ASN A 61 15.58 6.30 -36.01
C ASN A 61 16.72 5.90 -35.08
N PRO A 62 17.13 4.61 -35.09
CA PRO A 62 18.35 4.21 -34.41
C PRO A 62 19.51 5.07 -34.93
N GLU A 63 20.38 5.56 -34.05
CA GLU A 63 21.56 6.37 -34.35
C GLU A 63 21.30 7.82 -34.80
N SER A 64 20.06 8.31 -34.79
CA SER A 64 19.73 9.70 -35.15
C SER A 64 19.72 10.59 -33.89
N GLY A 65 20.90 10.93 -33.37
CA GLY A 65 21.05 11.77 -32.16
C GLY A 65 20.39 13.14 -32.27
N TRP A 66 20.30 13.71 -33.48
CA TRP A 66 19.66 15.01 -33.72
C TRP A 66 18.14 14.98 -33.58
N GLU A 67 17.47 13.85 -33.84
CA GLU A 67 16.03 13.67 -33.60
C GLU A 67 15.70 13.64 -32.09
N LYS A 68 16.65 13.21 -31.26
CA LYS A 68 16.51 13.15 -29.81
C LYS A 68 16.82 14.45 -29.09
N GLY A 69 17.53 15.39 -29.73
CA GLY A 69 18.08 16.58 -29.09
C GLY A 69 17.05 17.35 -28.27
N ASN A 70 15.87 17.61 -28.81
CA ASN A 70 14.81 18.37 -28.13
C ASN A 70 14.24 17.60 -26.92
N VAL A 71 14.06 16.29 -27.04
CA VAL A 71 13.56 15.45 -25.93
C VAL A 71 14.60 15.35 -24.82
N GLU A 72 15.87 15.12 -25.17
CA GLU A 72 16.96 15.01 -24.21
C GLU A 72 17.19 16.35 -23.47
N CYS A 73 17.13 17.48 -24.18
CA CYS A 73 17.20 18.81 -23.59
C CYS A 73 16.04 19.04 -22.61
N LYS A 74 14.81 18.69 -22.98
CA LYS A 74 13.64 18.86 -22.10
C LYS A 74 13.70 17.93 -20.88
N VAL A 75 14.12 16.68 -21.07
CA VAL A 75 14.35 15.74 -19.93
C VAL A 75 15.44 16.28 -19.01
N GLY A 76 16.54 16.82 -19.56
CA GLY A 76 17.61 17.46 -18.80
C GLY A 76 17.09 18.66 -18.01
N TYR A 77 16.32 19.53 -18.65
CA TYR A 77 15.69 20.70 -18.03
C TYR A 77 14.78 20.30 -16.86
N LEU A 78 13.83 19.41 -17.08
CA LEU A 78 12.91 18.95 -16.02
C LEU A 78 13.65 18.27 -14.87
N ARG A 79 14.62 17.41 -15.18
CA ARG A 79 15.42 16.74 -14.16
C ARG A 79 16.18 17.74 -13.30
N HIS A 80 16.77 18.75 -13.91
CA HIS A 80 17.55 19.76 -13.19
C HIS A 80 16.70 20.70 -12.35
N ASN A 81 15.56 21.13 -12.86
CA ASN A 81 14.70 22.11 -12.20
C ASN A 81 13.74 21.49 -11.19
N GLU A 82 13.24 20.26 -11.45
CA GLU A 82 12.19 19.66 -10.65
C GLU A 82 12.66 18.51 -9.76
N LEU A 83 13.80 17.87 -10.10
CA LEU A 83 14.28 16.67 -9.40
C LEU A 83 15.69 16.86 -8.79
N VAL A 84 16.18 18.09 -8.70
CA VAL A 84 17.46 18.41 -8.04
C VAL A 84 17.23 19.55 -7.04
N PRO A 85 17.52 19.34 -5.74
CA PRO A 85 17.99 18.09 -5.12
C PRO A 85 16.96 16.97 -5.25
N VAL A 86 17.39 15.71 -5.06
CA VAL A 86 16.46 14.56 -5.12
C VAL A 86 15.30 14.80 -4.14
N PRO A 87 14.05 14.86 -4.63
CA PRO A 87 12.92 15.19 -3.77
C PRO A 87 12.63 14.09 -2.74
N GLU A 88 12.37 14.48 -1.51
CA GLU A 88 11.86 13.63 -0.45
C GLU A 88 10.35 13.82 -0.34
N PHE A 89 9.59 12.74 -0.30
CA PHE A 89 8.13 12.77 -0.21
C PHE A 89 7.58 11.53 0.52
N GLU A 90 6.51 11.71 1.25
CA GLU A 90 5.81 10.62 1.93
C GLU A 90 4.90 9.84 0.96
N SER A 91 4.29 10.54 0.00
CA SER A 91 3.36 9.97 -0.98
C SER A 91 3.76 10.33 -2.40
N LEU A 92 4.04 9.32 -3.22
CA LEU A 92 4.30 9.50 -4.66
C LEU A 92 3.10 10.14 -5.38
N ARG A 93 1.90 9.86 -4.94
CA ARG A 93 0.66 10.43 -5.52
C ARG A 93 0.59 11.94 -5.31
N GLU A 94 0.88 12.41 -4.11
CA GLU A 94 0.87 13.85 -3.80
C GLU A 94 2.03 14.56 -4.48
N PHE A 95 3.20 13.94 -4.51
CA PHE A 95 4.35 14.45 -5.25
C PHE A 95 4.03 14.62 -6.75
N ASN A 96 3.42 13.63 -7.38
CA ASN A 96 3.04 13.71 -8.80
C ASN A 96 2.02 14.82 -9.08
N LYS A 97 1.07 15.06 -8.18
CA LYS A 97 0.13 16.19 -8.32
C LYS A 97 0.85 17.54 -8.28
N GLU A 98 1.75 17.69 -7.33
CA GLU A 98 2.52 18.92 -7.20
C GLU A 98 3.46 19.11 -8.39
N LEU A 99 4.11 18.04 -8.87
CA LEU A 99 4.96 18.07 -10.05
C LEU A 99 4.16 18.47 -11.31
N LEU A 100 2.96 17.93 -11.49
CA LEU A 100 2.08 18.30 -12.60
C LEU A 100 1.71 19.78 -12.55
N LYS A 101 1.37 20.31 -11.37
CA LYS A 101 1.10 21.74 -11.17
C LYS A 101 2.29 22.62 -11.55
N ARG A 102 3.51 22.23 -11.15
CA ARG A 102 4.73 22.95 -11.55
C ARG A 102 4.97 22.90 -13.06
N CYS A 103 4.67 21.76 -13.70
CA CYS A 103 4.72 21.68 -15.16
C CYS A 103 3.72 22.63 -15.84
N ASP A 104 2.51 22.79 -15.27
CA ASP A 104 1.53 23.77 -15.76
C ASP A 104 2.03 25.22 -15.56
N GLU A 105 2.61 25.50 -14.41
CA GLU A 105 3.19 26.81 -14.10
C GLU A 105 4.39 27.15 -15.02
N ASP A 106 5.19 26.14 -15.43
CA ASP A 106 6.32 26.31 -16.38
C ASP A 106 5.87 26.77 -17.77
N MET A 107 4.59 26.56 -18.13
CA MET A 107 4.05 27.09 -19.38
C MET A 107 3.93 28.65 -19.39
N ALA A 108 4.00 29.29 -18.24
CA ALA A 108 3.95 30.74 -18.09
C ALA A 108 5.34 31.37 -18.31
N ARG A 109 6.00 31.04 -19.41
CA ARG A 109 7.26 31.59 -19.85
C ARG A 109 7.32 31.74 -21.37
N GLU A 110 8.24 32.55 -21.86
CA GLU A 110 8.49 32.72 -23.30
C GLU A 110 9.09 31.43 -23.90
N HIS A 111 8.70 31.15 -25.12
CA HIS A 111 9.28 30.03 -25.88
C HIS A 111 10.65 30.43 -26.43
N TYR A 112 11.65 29.58 -26.25
CA TYR A 112 13.05 29.88 -26.56
C TYR A 112 13.37 30.03 -28.07
N GLU A 113 12.50 29.51 -28.94
CA GLU A 113 12.68 29.60 -30.39
C GLU A 113 12.00 30.82 -31.03
N TYR A 114 11.18 31.56 -30.27
CA TYR A 114 10.45 32.72 -30.78
C TYR A 114 10.99 34.00 -30.12
N ASP A 115 11.54 34.86 -30.95
CA ASP A 115 12.13 36.16 -30.52
C ASP A 115 11.07 37.24 -30.26
N ASP A 116 9.80 36.96 -30.41
CA ASP A 116 8.68 37.91 -30.35
C ASP A 116 7.95 37.98 -29.02
N GLY A 117 8.46 37.27 -28.00
CA GLY A 117 7.81 37.20 -26.69
C GLY A 117 6.61 36.29 -26.64
N THR A 118 6.51 35.31 -27.54
CA THR A 118 5.40 34.33 -27.55
C THR A 118 5.48 33.38 -26.37
N TRP A 119 4.39 33.30 -25.61
CA TRP A 119 4.30 32.45 -24.43
C TRP A 119 3.95 31.02 -24.78
N ILE A 120 4.53 30.05 -24.07
CA ILE A 120 4.23 28.63 -24.27
C ILE A 120 2.75 28.35 -24.04
N SER A 121 2.13 29.02 -23.05
CA SER A 121 0.69 28.90 -22.76
C SER A 121 -0.19 29.37 -23.91
N ASP A 122 0.25 30.31 -24.75
CA ASP A 122 -0.51 30.77 -25.93
C ASP A 122 -0.39 29.75 -27.07
N LEU A 123 0.80 29.24 -27.33
CA LEU A 123 1.01 28.16 -28.29
C LEU A 123 0.20 26.92 -27.93
N PHE A 124 0.10 26.60 -26.64
CA PHE A 124 -0.69 25.44 -26.19
C PHE A 124 -2.20 25.61 -26.42
N LYS A 125 -2.73 26.85 -26.50
CA LYS A 125 -4.14 27.07 -26.85
C LYS A 125 -4.42 26.60 -28.29
N ASP A 126 -3.52 26.90 -29.21
CA ASP A 126 -3.62 26.48 -30.62
C ASP A 126 -3.50 24.95 -30.71
N ASP A 127 -2.55 24.36 -29.97
CA ASP A 127 -2.38 22.89 -29.90
C ASP A 127 -3.64 22.20 -29.38
N ARG A 128 -4.29 22.77 -28.37
CA ARG A 128 -5.53 22.21 -27.81
C ARG A 128 -6.68 22.13 -28.80
N GLU A 129 -6.79 23.06 -29.72
CA GLU A 129 -7.81 23.05 -30.79
C GLU A 129 -7.56 21.90 -31.79
N ALA A 130 -6.31 21.47 -31.93
CA ALA A 130 -5.90 20.39 -32.84
C ALA A 130 -5.92 18.99 -32.19
N LEU A 131 -6.18 18.88 -30.89
CA LEU A 131 -6.24 17.60 -30.19
C LEU A 131 -7.43 16.75 -30.69
N LEU A 132 -7.22 15.44 -30.80
CA LEU A 132 -8.30 14.49 -31.00
C LEU A 132 -9.16 14.39 -29.71
N PRO A 133 -10.48 14.17 -29.85
CA PRO A 133 -11.35 14.04 -28.70
C PRO A 133 -11.02 12.76 -27.90
N LEU A 134 -11.13 12.86 -26.58
CA LEU A 134 -11.01 11.70 -25.69
C LEU A 134 -12.11 10.67 -26.02
N PRO A 135 -11.79 9.37 -25.95
CA PRO A 135 -12.80 8.33 -26.05
C PRO A 135 -13.75 8.39 -24.83
N SER A 136 -14.99 7.94 -25.03
CA SER A 136 -16.03 7.92 -23.96
C SER A 136 -15.68 7.02 -22.78
N THR A 137 -14.80 6.05 -22.98
CA THR A 137 -14.33 5.12 -21.97
C THR A 137 -12.80 5.09 -22.00
N ALA A 138 -12.16 5.24 -20.86
CA ALA A 138 -10.72 5.13 -20.74
C ALA A 138 -10.24 3.70 -21.07
N PHE A 139 -9.06 3.57 -21.64
CA PHE A 139 -8.44 2.27 -21.89
C PHE A 139 -8.08 1.59 -20.56
N ASP A 140 -8.41 0.31 -20.41
CA ASP A 140 -7.98 -0.47 -19.26
C ASP A 140 -6.49 -0.79 -19.37
N THR A 141 -5.68 -0.07 -18.61
CA THR A 141 -4.22 -0.16 -18.61
C THR A 141 -3.67 -1.33 -17.78
N ALA A 142 -4.52 -2.02 -17.00
CA ALA A 142 -4.10 -3.15 -16.20
C ALA A 142 -3.75 -4.38 -17.06
N ARG A 143 -2.74 -5.14 -16.67
CA ARG A 143 -2.38 -6.43 -17.26
C ARG A 143 -3.12 -7.53 -16.52
N TYR A 144 -3.70 -8.44 -17.27
CA TYR A 144 -4.35 -9.63 -16.74
C TYR A 144 -3.52 -10.87 -17.06
N GLU A 145 -3.23 -11.66 -16.04
CA GLU A 145 -2.51 -12.92 -16.17
C GLU A 145 -2.94 -13.91 -15.09
N THR A 146 -2.49 -15.14 -15.18
CA THR A 146 -2.72 -16.17 -14.16
C THR A 146 -1.40 -16.53 -13.50
N ALA A 147 -1.45 -16.92 -12.24
CA ALA A 147 -0.29 -17.43 -11.53
C ALA A 147 -0.67 -18.69 -10.73
N SER A 148 0.27 -19.64 -10.66
CA SER A 148 0.13 -20.81 -9.79
C SER A 148 0.67 -20.48 -8.41
N THR A 149 -0.08 -20.80 -7.37
CA THR A 149 0.34 -20.65 -5.99
C THR A 149 1.12 -21.89 -5.52
N ASN A 150 2.03 -21.68 -4.60
CA ASN A 150 2.70 -22.79 -3.89
C ASN A 150 1.79 -23.36 -2.78
N LYS A 151 2.25 -24.40 -2.08
CA LYS A 151 1.51 -25.05 -0.97
C LYS A 151 1.13 -24.10 0.18
N TYR A 152 1.73 -22.94 0.27
CA TYR A 152 1.43 -21.91 1.28
C TYR A 152 0.48 -20.82 0.76
N GLY A 153 -0.02 -20.94 -0.47
CA GLY A 153 -0.84 -19.91 -1.10
C GLY A 153 -0.05 -18.65 -1.45
N LYS A 154 1.22 -18.77 -1.87
CA LYS A 154 2.05 -17.69 -2.38
C LYS A 154 2.36 -17.91 -3.85
N PHE A 155 2.42 -16.83 -4.63
CA PHE A 155 2.87 -16.86 -6.03
C PHE A 155 4.02 -15.88 -6.24
N THR A 156 4.65 -15.96 -7.40
CA THR A 156 5.79 -15.11 -7.75
C THR A 156 5.59 -14.41 -9.08
N LEU A 157 6.11 -13.20 -9.17
CA LEU A 157 6.25 -12.41 -10.39
C LEU A 157 7.72 -12.05 -10.61
N ASN A 158 8.03 -11.44 -11.76
CA ASN A 158 9.37 -10.96 -12.09
C ASN A 158 10.44 -12.05 -11.92
N GLU A 159 10.28 -13.18 -12.63
CA GLU A 159 11.21 -14.31 -12.62
C GLU A 159 11.47 -14.88 -11.20
N GLY A 160 10.46 -14.82 -10.32
CA GLY A 160 10.57 -15.32 -8.95
C GLY A 160 11.11 -14.33 -7.93
N LYS A 161 11.46 -13.10 -8.33
CA LYS A 161 12.02 -12.08 -7.43
C LYS A 161 10.94 -11.44 -6.54
N HIS A 162 9.74 -11.28 -7.03
CA HIS A 162 8.63 -10.65 -6.29
C HIS A 162 7.65 -11.72 -5.82
N ILE A 163 7.55 -11.91 -4.53
CA ILE A 163 6.70 -12.92 -3.89
C ILE A 163 5.48 -12.21 -3.31
N TYR A 164 4.29 -12.76 -3.55
CA TYR A 164 3.02 -12.25 -3.03
C TYR A 164 2.25 -13.36 -2.34
N SER A 165 1.66 -13.04 -1.21
CA SER A 165 0.77 -13.95 -0.49
C SER A 165 -0.67 -13.87 -1.01
N VAL A 166 -1.42 -14.94 -0.89
CA VAL A 166 -2.87 -14.96 -1.12
C VAL A 166 -3.57 -15.42 0.15
N SER A 167 -3.70 -16.71 0.29
CA SER A 167 -4.21 -17.41 1.48
C SER A 167 -3.83 -18.89 1.37
N PRO A 168 -3.59 -19.59 2.48
CA PRO A 168 -3.36 -21.03 2.46
C PRO A 168 -4.51 -21.84 1.84
N GLU A 169 -5.74 -21.28 1.81
CA GLU A 169 -6.90 -21.90 1.16
C GLU A 169 -6.70 -22.08 -0.35
N PHE A 170 -5.87 -21.25 -0.99
CA PHE A 170 -5.52 -21.32 -2.41
C PHE A 170 -4.17 -22.01 -2.66
N GLY A 171 -3.71 -22.83 -1.72
CA GLY A 171 -2.44 -23.55 -1.86
C GLY A 171 -2.46 -24.59 -2.97
N GLY A 172 -1.63 -24.39 -4.01
CA GLY A 172 -1.57 -25.24 -5.19
C GLY A 172 -2.57 -24.91 -6.30
N ASP A 173 -3.36 -23.84 -6.14
CA ASP A 173 -4.37 -23.39 -7.10
C ASP A 173 -3.79 -22.41 -8.12
N ILE A 174 -4.59 -22.12 -9.14
CA ILE A 174 -4.36 -21.05 -10.10
C ILE A 174 -5.25 -19.86 -9.74
N VAL A 175 -4.65 -18.71 -9.59
CA VAL A 175 -5.35 -17.44 -9.32
C VAL A 175 -5.25 -16.49 -10.51
N ASN A 176 -6.24 -15.63 -10.68
CA ASN A 176 -6.23 -14.56 -11.66
C ASN A 176 -5.63 -13.31 -11.06
N LEU A 177 -4.83 -12.59 -11.85
CA LEU A 177 -4.15 -11.38 -11.43
C LEU A 177 -4.59 -10.22 -12.32
N LYS A 178 -4.93 -9.09 -11.69
CA LYS A 178 -5.02 -7.79 -12.33
C LYS A 178 -3.87 -6.93 -11.83
N ILE A 179 -2.95 -6.57 -12.72
CA ILE A 179 -1.71 -5.86 -12.40
C ILE A 179 -1.78 -4.46 -12.98
N THR A 180 -1.81 -3.46 -12.12
CA THR A 180 -1.74 -2.03 -12.44
C THR A 180 -0.31 -1.50 -12.27
N SER A 181 -0.08 -0.20 -12.42
CA SER A 181 1.19 0.41 -12.06
C SER A 181 1.45 0.38 -10.56
N ALA A 182 0.42 0.45 -9.72
CA ALA A 182 0.57 0.58 -8.27
C ALA A 182 0.29 -0.72 -7.51
N GLU A 183 -0.55 -1.61 -8.05
CA GLU A 183 -1.13 -2.72 -7.31
C GLU A 183 -1.10 -4.04 -8.08
N VAL A 184 -1.08 -5.13 -7.34
CA VAL A 184 -1.35 -6.50 -7.79
C VAL A 184 -2.60 -6.97 -7.07
N ILE A 185 -3.69 -7.11 -7.81
CA ILE A 185 -4.98 -7.54 -7.30
C ILE A 185 -5.16 -9.01 -7.66
N VAL A 186 -5.30 -9.85 -6.66
CA VAL A 186 -5.53 -11.29 -6.82
C VAL A 186 -7.00 -11.57 -6.79
N MET A 187 -7.47 -12.35 -7.75
CA MET A 187 -8.88 -12.67 -7.94
C MET A 187 -9.08 -14.18 -8.03
N ASP A 188 -10.25 -14.63 -7.66
CA ASP A 188 -10.67 -16.02 -7.79
C ASP A 188 -11.06 -16.39 -9.25
N SER A 189 -11.51 -17.62 -9.47
CA SER A 189 -11.98 -18.09 -10.77
C SER A 189 -13.20 -17.34 -11.32
N ARG A 190 -13.93 -16.60 -10.48
CA ARG A 190 -15.07 -15.73 -10.86
C ARG A 190 -14.68 -14.28 -11.04
N MET A 191 -13.38 -13.96 -11.01
CA MET A 191 -12.85 -12.59 -11.08
C MET A 191 -13.26 -11.72 -9.87
N ILE A 192 -13.57 -12.34 -8.72
CA ILE A 192 -13.83 -11.64 -7.47
C ILE A 192 -12.51 -11.43 -6.75
N GLU A 193 -12.26 -10.20 -6.30
CA GLU A 193 -11.05 -9.85 -5.56
C GLU A 193 -10.95 -10.66 -4.26
N ILE A 194 -9.80 -11.32 -4.08
CA ILE A 194 -9.43 -12.06 -2.88
C ILE A 194 -8.59 -11.16 -1.98
N ILE A 195 -7.56 -10.53 -2.57
CA ILE A 195 -6.58 -9.75 -1.85
C ILE A 195 -5.87 -8.77 -2.80
N ARG A 196 -5.36 -7.69 -2.25
CA ARG A 196 -4.66 -6.62 -2.96
C ARG A 196 -3.33 -6.35 -2.29
N HIS A 197 -2.29 -6.24 -3.10
CA HIS A 197 -0.95 -5.89 -2.68
C HIS A 197 -0.49 -4.62 -3.37
N ARG A 198 0.36 -3.85 -2.69
CA ARG A 198 1.17 -2.86 -3.37
C ARG A 198 2.14 -3.58 -4.31
N ARG A 199 2.23 -3.14 -5.57
CA ARG A 199 3.14 -3.74 -6.54
C ARG A 199 4.59 -3.53 -6.11
N LEU A 200 5.36 -4.60 -6.11
CA LEU A 200 6.79 -4.58 -5.85
C LEU A 200 7.54 -4.21 -7.12
N TYR A 201 8.63 -3.47 -6.96
CA TYR A 201 9.50 -3.01 -8.02
C TYR A 201 10.96 -3.26 -7.68
N GLY A 202 11.81 -3.24 -8.70
CA GLY A 202 13.25 -3.48 -8.54
C GLY A 202 13.65 -4.87 -9.00
N ASP A 203 14.96 -5.09 -9.04
CA ASP A 203 15.58 -6.33 -9.57
C ASP A 203 16.17 -7.21 -8.47
N PHE A 204 15.63 -7.11 -7.26
CA PHE A 204 16.02 -7.88 -6.09
C PHE A 204 14.82 -8.61 -5.48
N ARG A 205 15.11 -9.62 -4.67
CA ARG A 205 14.07 -10.43 -4.04
C ARG A 205 13.32 -9.61 -2.98
N GLN A 206 12.00 -9.56 -3.13
CA GLN A 206 11.09 -8.88 -2.22
C GLN A 206 9.86 -9.76 -1.96
N GLU A 207 9.23 -9.54 -0.82
CA GLU A 207 7.99 -10.22 -0.47
C GLU A 207 6.96 -9.24 0.07
N SER A 208 5.72 -9.36 -0.42
CA SER A 208 4.54 -8.69 0.11
C SER A 208 3.64 -9.73 0.77
N MET A 209 3.58 -9.70 2.10
CA MET A 209 2.87 -10.68 2.91
C MET A 209 1.69 -10.03 3.63
N GLU A 210 0.49 -10.51 3.35
CA GLU A 210 -0.73 -10.13 4.06
C GLU A 210 -1.12 -11.23 5.05
N TRP A 211 -1.05 -10.92 6.33
CA TRP A 211 -1.20 -11.90 7.39
C TRP A 211 -2.65 -12.24 7.75
N VAL A 212 -3.60 -11.34 7.49
CA VAL A 212 -5.01 -11.55 7.87
C VAL A 212 -5.59 -12.88 7.34
N PRO A 213 -5.43 -13.23 6.04
CA PRO A 213 -5.94 -14.51 5.53
C PRO A 213 -5.28 -15.72 6.19
N TYR A 214 -3.98 -15.64 6.48
CA TYR A 214 -3.22 -16.72 7.13
C TYR A 214 -3.66 -16.92 8.57
N LEU A 215 -3.79 -15.86 9.34
CA LEU A 215 -4.26 -15.90 10.71
C LEU A 215 -5.70 -16.42 10.80
N LYS A 216 -6.59 -15.99 9.90
CA LYS A 216 -7.96 -16.50 9.79
C LYS A 216 -8.00 -18.00 9.48
N TYR A 217 -7.12 -18.47 8.59
CA TYR A 217 -7.00 -19.88 8.24
C TYR A 217 -6.56 -20.72 9.42
N VAL A 218 -5.45 -20.37 10.08
CA VAL A 218 -4.94 -21.15 11.22
C VAL A 218 -5.83 -21.03 12.46
N ALA A 219 -6.58 -19.94 12.63
CA ALA A 219 -7.55 -19.79 13.71
C ALA A 219 -8.70 -20.80 13.62
N ARG A 220 -9.09 -21.20 12.41
CA ARG A 220 -10.09 -22.28 12.19
C ARG A 220 -9.52 -23.67 12.47
N HIS A 221 -8.19 -23.83 12.32
CA HIS A 221 -7.49 -25.09 12.47
C HIS A 221 -6.26 -24.96 13.39
N PRO A 222 -6.42 -24.58 14.67
CA PRO A 222 -5.28 -24.24 15.55
C PRO A 222 -4.28 -25.39 15.75
N ARG A 223 -4.75 -26.64 15.66
CA ARG A 223 -3.88 -27.82 15.78
C ARG A 223 -2.96 -28.02 14.57
N SER A 224 -3.31 -27.48 13.43
CA SER A 224 -2.49 -27.58 12.21
C SER A 224 -1.39 -26.51 12.13
N LEU A 225 -1.39 -25.52 13.02
CA LEU A 225 -0.42 -24.41 12.99
C LEU A 225 1.02 -24.91 12.86
N PHE A 226 1.45 -25.79 13.77
CA PHE A 226 2.83 -26.30 13.81
C PHE A 226 3.17 -27.29 12.69
N ASN A 227 2.15 -27.88 12.04
CA ASN A 227 2.32 -28.88 10.98
C ASN A 227 2.15 -28.28 9.57
N SER A 228 1.63 -27.07 9.43
CA SER A 228 1.32 -26.47 8.13
C SER A 228 2.48 -25.71 7.50
N GLY A 229 3.60 -25.52 8.22
CA GLY A 229 4.70 -24.64 7.82
C GLY A 229 4.35 -23.15 7.86
N ILE A 230 3.11 -22.79 8.25
CA ILE A 230 2.73 -21.37 8.46
C ILE A 230 3.42 -20.84 9.72
N TYR A 231 3.63 -21.68 10.71
CA TYR A 231 4.38 -21.34 11.91
C TYR A 231 5.79 -20.85 11.57
N ASP A 232 6.50 -21.53 10.67
CA ASP A 232 7.84 -21.16 10.24
C ASP A 232 7.90 -19.81 9.46
N LEU A 233 6.76 -19.40 8.91
CA LEU A 233 6.63 -18.10 8.23
C LEU A 233 6.34 -16.95 9.22
N MET A 234 5.89 -17.26 10.44
CA MET A 234 5.57 -16.24 11.43
C MET A 234 6.82 -15.53 11.93
N PRO A 235 6.74 -14.23 12.25
CA PRO A 235 7.81 -13.54 12.97
C PRO A 235 8.13 -14.20 14.31
N GLU A 236 9.39 -14.14 14.72
CA GLU A 236 9.91 -14.76 15.93
C GLU A 236 9.08 -14.42 17.18
N ALA A 237 8.65 -13.15 17.31
CA ALA A 237 7.80 -12.74 18.43
C ALA A 237 6.46 -13.51 18.47
N MET A 238 5.82 -13.73 17.31
CA MET A 238 4.60 -14.52 17.24
C MET A 238 4.85 -16.00 17.54
N GLN A 239 5.93 -16.58 17.02
CA GLN A 239 6.33 -17.95 17.30
C GLN A 239 6.52 -18.14 18.79
N CYS A 240 7.32 -17.29 19.42
CA CYS A 240 7.58 -17.30 20.86
C CYS A 240 6.27 -17.19 21.68
N TYR A 241 5.35 -16.33 21.26
CA TYR A 241 4.06 -16.19 21.93
C TYR A 241 3.20 -17.45 21.80
N MET A 242 3.14 -18.06 20.59
CA MET A 242 2.40 -19.30 20.33
C MET A 242 2.96 -20.49 21.11
N ASP A 243 4.27 -20.53 21.37
CA ASP A 243 4.92 -21.58 22.15
C ASP A 243 4.57 -21.49 23.63
N ASN A 244 4.43 -20.26 24.16
CA ASN A 244 4.20 -20.01 25.58
C ASN A 244 2.72 -19.93 25.97
N CYS A 245 1.79 -19.88 25.00
CA CYS A 245 0.35 -19.87 25.29
C CYS A 245 -0.22 -21.27 25.49
N GLU A 246 -1.33 -21.38 26.24
CA GLU A 246 -2.04 -22.64 26.41
C GLU A 246 -2.63 -23.15 25.09
N SER A 247 -2.54 -24.45 24.85
CA SER A 247 -3.03 -25.07 23.63
C SER A 247 -4.53 -24.84 23.37
N ALA A 248 -5.32 -24.72 24.45
CA ALA A 248 -6.75 -24.43 24.40
C ALA A 248 -7.03 -23.00 23.90
N ASP A 249 -6.17 -22.04 24.21
CA ASP A 249 -6.35 -20.62 23.87
C ASP A 249 -5.82 -20.23 22.50
N ARG A 250 -4.99 -21.07 21.87
CA ARG A 250 -4.36 -20.77 20.57
C ARG A 250 -5.35 -20.30 19.50
N GLY A 251 -6.48 -20.96 19.38
CA GLY A 251 -7.49 -20.59 18.39
C GLY A 251 -8.09 -19.22 18.64
N ARG A 252 -8.35 -18.88 19.90
CA ARG A 252 -8.85 -17.56 20.31
C ARG A 252 -7.79 -16.47 20.11
N ILE A 253 -6.54 -16.76 20.45
CA ILE A 253 -5.41 -15.86 20.26
C ILE A 253 -5.19 -15.56 18.77
N LEU A 254 -5.17 -16.59 17.90
CA LEU A 254 -5.02 -16.42 16.47
C LEU A 254 -6.16 -15.58 15.84
N LYS A 255 -7.38 -15.76 16.34
CA LYS A 255 -8.52 -14.95 15.92
C LYS A 255 -8.34 -13.49 16.35
N ILE A 256 -7.94 -13.25 17.59
CA ILE A 256 -7.62 -11.90 18.09
C ILE A 256 -6.52 -11.29 17.24
N LEU A 257 -5.41 -11.96 17.01
CA LEU A 257 -4.32 -11.45 16.16
C LEU A 257 -4.78 -11.09 14.76
N SER A 258 -5.68 -11.89 14.17
CA SER A 258 -6.31 -11.56 12.88
C SER A 258 -7.12 -10.26 12.97
N GLU A 259 -7.91 -10.09 14.02
CA GLU A 259 -8.71 -8.88 14.23
C GLU A 259 -7.84 -7.63 14.48
N LEU A 260 -6.78 -7.75 15.26
CA LEU A 260 -5.82 -6.66 15.51
C LEU A 260 -5.12 -6.24 14.22
N THR A 261 -4.66 -7.21 13.44
CA THR A 261 -4.02 -6.98 12.14
C THR A 261 -4.95 -6.25 11.17
N ASP A 262 -6.23 -6.65 11.14
CA ASP A 262 -7.25 -6.04 10.27
C ASP A 262 -7.57 -4.58 10.67
N ARG A 263 -7.52 -4.26 11.97
CA ARG A 263 -7.84 -2.92 12.51
C ARG A 263 -6.71 -1.90 12.37
N THR A 264 -5.49 -2.29 12.73
CA THR A 264 -4.35 -1.34 12.87
C THR A 264 -3.08 -1.79 12.16
N GLY A 265 -3.15 -2.89 11.40
CA GLY A 265 -2.02 -3.44 10.67
C GLY A 265 -1.21 -4.46 11.47
N PHE A 266 -0.39 -5.22 10.74
CA PHE A 266 0.37 -6.34 11.29
C PHE A 266 1.44 -5.91 12.30
N ASP A 267 2.10 -4.78 12.08
CA ASP A 267 3.14 -4.25 12.97
C ASP A 267 2.59 -3.94 14.37
N SER A 268 1.36 -3.44 14.44
CA SER A 268 0.66 -3.18 15.70
C SER A 268 0.35 -4.48 16.45
N ALA A 269 -0.06 -5.52 15.73
CA ALA A 269 -0.27 -6.85 16.31
C ALA A 269 1.04 -7.44 16.87
N ILE A 270 2.16 -7.33 16.13
CA ILE A 270 3.49 -7.77 16.58
C ILE A 270 3.95 -6.98 17.80
N SER A 271 3.76 -5.67 17.82
CA SER A 271 4.12 -4.81 18.96
C SER A 271 3.33 -5.21 20.20
N THR A 272 2.03 -5.52 20.04
CA THR A 272 1.18 -6.00 21.14
C THR A 272 1.66 -7.35 21.67
N VAL A 273 1.97 -8.30 20.77
CA VAL A 273 2.53 -9.61 21.13
C VAL A 273 3.85 -9.46 21.87
N SER A 274 4.75 -8.62 21.39
CA SER A 274 6.04 -8.35 22.04
C SER A 274 5.87 -7.77 23.45
N SER A 275 4.87 -6.91 23.63
CA SER A 275 4.51 -6.39 24.95
C SER A 275 3.91 -7.47 25.85
N ALA A 276 3.06 -8.34 25.30
CA ALA A 276 2.47 -9.46 26.02
C ALA A 276 3.55 -10.44 26.54
N ILE A 277 4.54 -10.76 25.71
CA ILE A 277 5.70 -11.58 26.13
C ILE A 277 6.45 -10.90 27.29
N ARG A 278 6.72 -9.60 27.19
CA ARG A 278 7.42 -8.83 28.25
C ARG A 278 6.68 -8.88 29.59
N TYR A 279 5.36 -8.85 29.56
CA TYR A 279 4.52 -8.89 30.75
C TYR A 279 4.09 -10.29 31.17
N GLN A 280 4.57 -11.34 30.47
CA GLN A 280 4.19 -12.74 30.68
C GLN A 280 2.66 -12.96 30.62
N ALA A 281 1.99 -12.17 29.79
CA ALA A 281 0.56 -12.21 29.58
C ALA A 281 0.25 -13.13 28.38
N THR A 282 0.05 -14.42 28.63
CA THR A 282 -0.11 -15.45 27.57
C THR A 282 -1.56 -15.80 27.27
N ASP A 283 -2.51 -15.16 27.95
CA ASP A 283 -3.94 -15.40 27.79
C ASP A 283 -4.60 -14.42 26.82
N PRO A 284 -5.72 -14.80 26.16
CA PRO A 284 -6.40 -13.97 25.15
C PRO A 284 -6.91 -12.62 25.67
N ASP A 285 -7.40 -12.57 26.91
CA ASP A 285 -8.03 -11.36 27.46
C ASP A 285 -6.98 -10.32 27.81
N SER A 286 -5.84 -10.76 28.31
CA SER A 286 -4.67 -9.89 28.57
C SER A 286 -4.10 -9.34 27.26
N LEU A 287 -4.02 -10.15 26.18
CA LEU A 287 -3.58 -9.70 24.87
C LEU A 287 -4.48 -8.58 24.34
N MET A 288 -5.79 -8.75 24.40
CA MET A 288 -6.76 -7.75 23.98
C MET A 288 -6.69 -6.48 24.84
N SER A 289 -6.50 -6.63 26.15
CA SER A 289 -6.35 -5.50 27.08
C SER A 289 -5.11 -4.67 26.79
N LEU A 290 -3.98 -5.31 26.48
CA LEU A 290 -2.73 -4.63 26.08
C LEU A 290 -2.90 -3.86 24.78
N TYR A 291 -3.56 -4.47 23.79
CA TYR A 291 -3.86 -3.79 22.52
C TYR A 291 -4.75 -2.56 22.74
N ASN A 292 -5.89 -2.72 23.46
CA ASN A 292 -6.83 -1.65 23.69
C ASN A 292 -6.15 -0.48 24.46
N ARG A 293 -5.27 -0.78 25.38
CA ARG A 293 -4.51 0.25 26.12
C ARG A 293 -3.60 1.09 25.21
N THR A 294 -3.09 0.50 24.13
CA THR A 294 -2.10 1.16 23.26
C THR A 294 -2.75 1.81 22.04
N TYR A 295 -3.78 1.20 21.48
CA TYR A 295 -4.33 1.55 20.15
C TYR A 295 -5.81 1.95 20.18
N SER A 296 -6.53 1.77 21.29
CA SER A 296 -7.89 2.29 21.35
C SER A 296 -7.85 3.76 21.72
N ASP A 297 -8.55 4.59 20.96
CA ASP A 297 -8.97 5.93 21.35
C ASP A 297 -10.00 5.78 22.49
N VAL A 298 -9.52 5.43 23.68
CA VAL A 298 -10.34 5.55 24.87
C VAL A 298 -10.43 7.05 25.13
N PRO A 299 -11.61 7.67 25.05
CA PRO A 299 -11.77 9.05 25.45
C PRO A 299 -11.18 9.16 26.85
N LEU A 300 -10.21 10.04 27.06
CA LEU A 300 -9.72 10.39 28.37
C LEU A 300 -10.94 10.92 29.12
N LEU A 301 -11.58 10.04 29.90
CA LEU A 301 -12.64 10.45 30.79
C LEU A 301 -12.06 11.56 31.65
N PRO A 302 -12.69 12.74 31.68
CA PRO A 302 -12.23 13.80 32.58
C PRO A 302 -12.14 13.22 34.00
N PRO A 303 -11.15 13.63 34.80
CA PRO A 303 -11.04 13.16 36.15
C PRO A 303 -12.39 13.28 36.84
N LEU A 304 -12.84 12.21 37.48
CA LEU A 304 -14.11 12.25 38.19
C LEU A 304 -14.13 13.50 39.08
N ASP A 305 -15.07 14.39 38.82
CA ASP A 305 -15.23 15.57 39.69
C ASP A 305 -15.63 15.10 41.10
N ARG A 306 -14.69 15.17 42.01
CA ARG A 306 -14.88 14.77 43.39
C ARG A 306 -15.87 15.67 44.14
N SER A 307 -16.29 16.77 43.52
CA SER A 307 -17.30 17.68 44.08
C SER A 307 -18.72 17.19 43.85
N VAL A 308 -18.93 16.31 42.87
CA VAL A 308 -20.26 15.71 42.61
C VAL A 308 -20.44 14.52 43.58
N GLY A 309 -20.97 14.79 44.73
CA GLY A 309 -21.35 13.75 45.68
C GLY A 309 -22.45 12.88 45.10
N ILE A 310 -22.34 11.56 45.26
CA ILE A 310 -23.41 10.62 44.94
C ILE A 310 -24.63 11.00 45.78
N PRO A 311 -25.79 11.33 45.20
CA PRO A 311 -26.98 11.67 45.98
C PRO A 311 -27.31 10.54 46.97
N GLY A 312 -27.31 10.84 48.28
CA GLY A 312 -27.60 9.87 49.33
C GLY A 312 -26.41 9.16 49.97
N SER A 313 -25.18 9.36 49.51
CA SER A 313 -23.99 8.84 50.20
C SER A 313 -23.51 9.83 51.24
N LYS A 314 -23.45 9.40 52.53
CA LYS A 314 -22.68 10.11 53.52
C LYS A 314 -21.19 9.98 53.17
N ILE A 315 -20.60 11.06 52.65
CA ILE A 315 -19.16 11.13 52.41
C ILE A 315 -18.46 11.01 53.77
N ILE A 316 -17.94 9.85 54.06
CA ILE A 316 -17.01 9.68 55.20
C ILE A 316 -15.66 10.23 54.70
N PRO A 317 -15.17 11.36 55.23
CA PRO A 317 -13.87 11.86 54.87
C PRO A 317 -12.80 10.86 55.31
N ILE A 318 -12.19 10.16 54.35
CA ILE A 318 -11.04 9.31 54.62
C ILE A 318 -9.84 10.27 54.85
N ASN A 319 -9.56 10.58 56.11
CA ASN A 319 -8.35 11.29 56.46
C ASN A 319 -7.17 10.34 56.34
N ARG A 320 -6.42 10.43 55.21
CA ARG A 320 -5.28 9.55 54.90
C ARG A 320 -4.12 9.61 55.89
N ASN A 321 -4.13 10.56 56.87
CA ASN A 321 -3.04 10.78 57.78
C ASN A 321 -3.32 10.28 59.20
N ASP A 322 -4.47 9.66 59.46
CA ASP A 322 -4.79 9.23 60.82
C ASP A 322 -4.62 7.71 61.00
N LEU A 323 -3.38 7.25 60.84
CA LEU A 323 -2.97 5.88 61.18
C LEU A 323 -3.26 5.56 62.68
N LYS A 324 -3.30 6.58 63.55
CA LYS A 324 -3.62 6.41 64.99
C LYS A 324 -5.07 6.02 65.23
N ALA A 325 -6.00 6.46 64.37
CA ALA A 325 -7.41 6.05 64.47
C ALA A 325 -7.60 4.57 64.07
N LEU A 326 -6.84 4.08 63.11
CA LEU A 326 -6.83 2.66 62.73
C LEU A 326 -6.22 1.77 63.79
N ASP A 327 -5.10 2.19 64.42
CA ASP A 327 -4.47 1.49 65.54
C ASP A 327 -5.37 1.46 66.81
N ALA A 328 -6.12 2.53 67.07
CA ALA A 328 -7.10 2.56 68.11
C ALA A 328 -8.31 1.66 67.91
N ALA A 329 -8.75 1.54 66.66
CA ALA A 329 -9.84 0.62 66.28
C ALA A 329 -9.41 -0.87 66.37
N LEU A 330 -8.17 -1.17 65.97
CA LEU A 330 -7.59 -2.52 66.09
C LEU A 330 -7.36 -2.93 67.55
N LYS A 331 -6.96 -2.02 68.46
CA LYS A 331 -6.78 -2.29 69.88
C LYS A 331 -8.11 -2.48 70.62
N LYS A 332 -9.22 -1.91 70.15
CA LYS A 332 -10.56 -2.13 70.76
C LYS A 332 -11.22 -3.46 70.26
N GLY A 333 -10.79 -4.02 69.18
CA GLY A 333 -11.32 -5.30 68.65
C GLY A 333 -10.62 -6.56 69.22
N GLY A 334 -9.49 -6.41 69.91
CA GLY A 334 -8.70 -7.50 70.46
C GLY A 334 -8.94 -7.88 71.92
N GLY A 335 -10.00 -7.36 72.55
CA GLY A 335 -10.26 -7.57 73.99
C GLY A 335 -11.59 -8.21 74.34
N ALA A 336 -11.92 -9.33 73.69
CA ALA A 336 -13.04 -10.19 74.11
C ALA A 336 -12.82 -11.59 73.58
N ASN A 337 -11.98 -12.36 74.26
CA ASN A 337 -12.05 -13.80 74.45
C ASN A 337 -10.80 -14.24 75.19
N GLY A 338 -10.96 -14.30 76.51
CA GLY A 338 -10.13 -15.03 77.45
C GLY A 338 -11.07 -15.78 78.33
#